data_a23f91e9cea11214d67ef00745998068
#
_entry.id   a23f91e9cea11214d67ef00745998068
#
_cell.length_a   1.000
_cell.length_b   1.000
_cell.length_c   1.000
_cell.angle_alpha   90.00
_cell.angle_beta   90.00
_cell.angle_gamma   90.00
#
_symmetry.space_group_name_H-M   'P 1'
#
loop_
_entity.id
_entity.type
_entity.pdbx_description
1 polymer ?
#
loop_
_entity_poly.entity_id
_entity_poly.type
_entity_poly.pdbx_seq_one_letter_code
_entity_poly.pdbx_strand_id
1 'polypeptide(L)'
;MRLITFFKGLKSIICFNRERRMNVKQLSTTLKVRLICDFFQNIIVTAFLPFIALYLTDMVNQHFSGLFLFGLVMINFPISLISGHIIERLPKKTLTLSYQFILSLMLVIMAISISQHTFKIILFCIAYAIFSITIGMQQPIMDTIIMDAITPEVEQYIYKISYWLTNIAVAFGALIGGLMYGAHKSMLFFIAFVIYIMVFIALIVWLPKDLNIVTQSQTHHTNEKQFSMGQILKSYKPAFKDTTYLLLIIGFSILTMGELSASSYISVRLKQEFDPMILFSLHINGVKMYSLLLMTNTIIVIIFTYFISKIVMRMNVKTALLIGIIFYVIGYSNLTYLNDFTLLIIFMIIATIGEMVYSPILEENRFKMVPSHKRGTYSAVHALGFNLAELLARFGIILGVFL
;
A
#
# COMPACT_ATOMS: atom_id res chain seq x y z
N MET A 1 24.78 12.33 11.54
CA MET A 1 24.65 12.54 13.00
C MET A 1 23.23 12.93 13.44
N ARG A 2 22.48 13.78 12.70
CA ARG A 2 21.10 14.18 13.04
C ARG A 2 20.03 13.07 12.84
N LEU A 3 20.22 12.12 11.91
CA LEU A 3 19.33 10.96 11.76
C LEU A 3 19.35 10.00 12.98
N ILE A 4 20.50 9.89 13.65
CA ILE A 4 20.63 9.08 14.87
C ILE A 4 19.83 9.70 16.04
N THR A 5 19.63 11.02 16.04
CA THR A 5 18.86 11.73 17.05
C THR A 5 17.35 11.54 16.85
N PHE A 6 16.89 11.46 15.59
CA PHE A 6 15.49 11.13 15.24
C PHE A 6 15.11 9.73 15.76
N PHE A 7 15.99 8.74 15.55
CA PHE A 7 15.79 7.38 16.08
C PHE A 7 15.94 7.29 17.63
N LYS A 8 16.61 8.25 18.29
CA LYS A 8 16.64 8.32 19.76
C LYS A 8 15.32 8.80 20.38
N GLY A 9 14.61 9.69 19.70
CA GLY A 9 13.26 10.13 20.13
C GLY A 9 12.21 9.02 20.02
N LEU A 10 12.29 8.20 18.96
CA LEU A 10 11.46 7.00 18.78
C LEU A 10 11.71 5.93 19.87
N LYS A 11 12.89 5.94 20.50
CA LYS A 11 13.29 4.97 21.52
C LYS A 11 12.43 5.01 22.80
N SER A 12 11.86 6.16 23.14
CA SER A 12 11.02 6.34 24.33
C SER A 12 9.57 5.87 24.12
N ILE A 13 9.10 5.83 22.87
CA ILE A 13 7.73 5.45 22.49
C ILE A 13 7.63 3.94 22.28
N ILE A 14 8.73 3.26 21.91
CA ILE A 14 8.80 1.83 21.56
C ILE A 14 9.17 0.94 22.77
N CYS A 15 9.30 1.50 24.00
CA CYS A 15 9.59 0.71 25.20
C CYS A 15 8.39 -0.17 25.60
N PHE A 16 8.29 -1.31 24.92
CA PHE A 16 7.34 -2.38 25.22
C PHE A 16 8.03 -3.69 25.58
N ASN A 17 7.82 -4.11 26.81
CA ASN A 17 8.15 -5.38 27.45
C ASN A 17 9.62 -5.91 27.38
N ARG A 18 9.98 -6.57 28.44
CA ARG A 18 11.26 -7.16 28.92
C ARG A 18 11.96 -8.18 27.99
N GLU A 19 11.73 -8.10 26.68
CA GLU A 19 12.46 -8.89 25.69
C GLU A 19 13.70 -8.11 25.23
N ARG A 20 14.83 -8.79 25.12
CA ARG A 20 16.18 -8.25 24.80
C ARG A 20 16.09 -6.94 24.01
N ARG A 21 16.59 -5.85 24.59
CA ARG A 21 16.64 -4.52 23.97
C ARG A 21 17.42 -4.56 22.67
N MET A 22 16.77 -4.98 21.59
CA MET A 22 17.33 -4.91 20.25
C MET A 22 17.55 -3.44 19.88
N ASN A 23 18.72 -3.13 19.37
CA ASN A 23 19.10 -1.78 18.97
C ASN A 23 19.13 -1.71 17.44
N VAL A 24 18.60 -0.64 16.82
CA VAL A 24 18.73 -0.37 15.38
C VAL A 24 20.17 -0.54 14.88
N LYS A 25 21.17 -0.34 15.77
CA LYS A 25 22.58 -0.54 15.44
C LYS A 25 22.92 -1.99 15.07
N GLN A 26 22.18 -2.97 15.57
CA GLN A 26 22.42 -4.40 15.36
C GLN A 26 21.82 -4.93 14.05
N LEU A 27 20.98 -4.13 13.38
CA LEU A 27 20.43 -4.50 12.08
C LEU A 27 21.51 -4.49 11.00
N SER A 28 21.37 -5.39 10.03
CA SER A 28 22.25 -5.40 8.85
C SER A 28 22.09 -4.09 8.05
N THR A 29 23.11 -3.73 7.29
CA THR A 29 23.07 -2.55 6.43
C THR A 29 21.92 -2.63 5.44
N THR A 30 21.66 -3.81 4.87
CA THR A 30 20.54 -4.07 3.95
C THR A 30 19.19 -3.71 4.57
N LEU A 31 18.91 -4.18 5.80
CA LEU A 31 17.67 -3.89 6.51
C LEU A 31 17.50 -2.39 6.81
N LYS A 32 18.59 -1.72 7.25
CA LYS A 32 18.57 -0.27 7.52
C LYS A 32 18.26 0.55 6.28
N VAL A 33 18.99 0.26 5.20
CA VAL A 33 18.80 0.95 3.91
C VAL A 33 17.39 0.73 3.40
N ARG A 34 16.92 -0.51 3.46
CA ARG A 34 15.59 -0.87 3.00
C ARG A 34 14.49 -0.14 3.78
N LEU A 35 14.52 -0.14 5.11
CA LEU A 35 13.56 0.57 5.95
C LEU A 35 13.52 2.07 5.68
N ILE A 36 14.70 2.70 5.47
CA ILE A 36 14.79 4.13 5.16
C ILE A 36 14.23 4.42 3.76
N CYS A 37 14.62 3.61 2.77
CA CYS A 37 14.11 3.76 1.40
C CYS A 37 12.60 3.60 1.36
N ASP A 38 12.05 2.57 2.02
CA ASP A 38 10.61 2.33 2.10
C ASP A 38 9.86 3.49 2.75
N PHE A 39 10.40 4.03 3.83
CA PHE A 39 9.79 5.17 4.50
C PHE A 39 9.61 6.36 3.57
N PHE A 40 10.67 6.77 2.85
CA PHE A 40 10.59 7.89 1.93
C PHE A 40 9.74 7.59 0.70
N GLN A 41 9.80 6.37 0.15
CA GLN A 41 8.95 5.96 -0.96
C GLN A 41 7.48 5.95 -0.56
N ASN A 42 7.13 5.44 0.63
CA ASN A 42 5.76 5.41 1.13
C ASN A 42 5.20 6.82 1.37
N ILE A 43 6.00 7.78 1.88
CA ILE A 43 5.57 9.19 1.97
C ILE A 43 5.16 9.69 0.59
N ILE A 44 6.00 9.48 -0.42
CA ILE A 44 5.76 9.97 -1.76
C ILE A 44 4.58 9.27 -2.43
N VAL A 45 4.53 7.94 -2.35
CA VAL A 45 3.43 7.15 -2.92
C VAL A 45 2.10 7.59 -2.32
N THR A 46 2.02 7.75 -1.01
CA THR A 46 0.80 8.21 -0.32
C THR A 46 0.48 9.68 -0.61
N ALA A 47 1.48 10.52 -0.94
CA ALA A 47 1.24 11.91 -1.28
C ALA A 47 0.56 12.09 -2.63
N PHE A 48 0.72 11.19 -3.59
CA PHE A 48 0.09 11.35 -4.91
C PHE A 48 -0.83 10.20 -5.32
N LEU A 49 -0.52 8.94 -4.97
CA LEU A 49 -1.25 7.78 -5.47
C LEU A 49 -2.75 7.81 -5.12
N PRO A 50 -3.17 8.14 -3.87
CA PRO A 50 -4.58 8.25 -3.53
C PRO A 50 -5.30 9.38 -4.27
N PHE A 51 -4.57 10.36 -4.78
CA PHE A 51 -5.12 11.52 -5.50
C PHE A 51 -5.14 11.34 -7.02
N ILE A 52 -4.64 10.23 -7.56
CA ILE A 52 -4.61 10.00 -9.02
C ILE A 52 -6.01 9.98 -9.63
N ALA A 53 -6.98 9.37 -8.95
CA ALA A 53 -8.38 9.40 -9.40
C ALA A 53 -8.88 10.83 -9.56
N LEU A 54 -8.54 11.71 -8.61
CA LEU A 54 -8.87 13.13 -8.63
C LEU A 54 -8.14 13.87 -9.77
N TYR A 55 -6.85 13.58 -9.99
CA TYR A 55 -6.07 14.18 -11.10
C TYR A 55 -6.67 13.84 -12.46
N LEU A 56 -7.02 12.58 -12.69
CA LEU A 56 -7.60 12.13 -13.94
C LEU A 56 -9.02 12.69 -14.13
N THR A 57 -9.80 12.79 -13.05
CA THR A 57 -11.13 13.42 -13.07
C THR A 57 -11.04 14.90 -13.44
N ASP A 58 -10.03 15.63 -12.92
CA ASP A 58 -9.78 17.03 -13.28
C ASP A 58 -9.33 17.22 -14.72
N MET A 59 -8.46 16.32 -15.21
CA MET A 59 -7.87 16.42 -16.54
C MET A 59 -8.85 16.06 -17.66
N VAL A 60 -9.75 15.10 -17.40
CA VAL A 60 -10.68 14.57 -18.39
C VAL A 60 -12.11 14.55 -17.85
N ASN A 61 -12.47 13.54 -17.08
CA ASN A 61 -13.75 13.39 -16.36
C ASN A 61 -13.71 12.14 -15.45
N GLN A 62 -14.76 11.99 -14.63
CA GLN A 62 -14.88 10.89 -13.68
C GLN A 62 -14.99 9.51 -14.38
N HIS A 63 -15.73 9.42 -15.46
CA HIS A 63 -15.93 8.17 -16.20
C HIS A 63 -14.61 7.65 -16.78
N PHE A 64 -13.84 8.53 -17.45
CA PHE A 64 -12.51 8.17 -17.94
C PHE A 64 -11.57 7.73 -16.81
N SER A 65 -11.55 8.47 -15.69
CA SER A 65 -10.74 8.15 -14.52
C SER A 65 -11.05 6.74 -14.02
N GLY A 66 -12.33 6.42 -13.86
CA GLY A 66 -12.77 5.09 -13.42
C GLY A 66 -12.34 3.98 -14.38
N LEU A 67 -12.64 4.13 -15.69
CA LEU A 67 -12.28 3.13 -16.71
C LEU A 67 -10.77 2.93 -16.83
N PHE A 68 -9.99 4.01 -16.81
CA PHE A 68 -8.53 3.94 -16.92
C PHE A 68 -7.93 3.21 -15.74
N LEU A 69 -8.29 3.59 -14.51
CA LEU A 69 -7.78 2.96 -13.30
C LEU A 69 -8.24 1.50 -13.16
N PHE A 70 -9.49 1.21 -13.52
CA PHE A 70 -10.02 -0.16 -13.58
C PHE A 70 -9.22 -1.02 -14.57
N GLY A 71 -8.96 -0.49 -15.78
CA GLY A 71 -8.15 -1.18 -16.78
C GLY A 71 -6.73 -1.48 -16.32
N LEU A 72 -6.09 -0.56 -15.59
CA LEU A 72 -4.77 -0.78 -15.02
C LEU A 72 -4.75 -1.92 -13.99
N VAL A 73 -5.76 -1.99 -13.12
CA VAL A 73 -5.86 -3.10 -12.16
C VAL A 73 -6.03 -4.43 -12.89
N MET A 74 -6.86 -4.47 -13.94
CA MET A 74 -7.01 -5.67 -14.78
C MET A 74 -5.69 -6.12 -15.41
N ILE A 75 -4.84 -5.19 -15.86
CA ILE A 75 -3.52 -5.47 -16.40
C ILE A 75 -2.55 -5.95 -15.31
N ASN A 76 -2.66 -5.44 -14.10
CA ASN A 76 -1.80 -5.83 -12.97
C ASN A 76 -2.01 -7.28 -12.53
N PHE A 77 -3.18 -7.89 -12.76
CA PHE A 77 -3.41 -9.31 -12.46
C PHE A 77 -2.40 -10.25 -13.12
N PRO A 78 -2.26 -10.30 -14.46
CA PRO A 78 -1.27 -11.15 -15.10
C PRO A 78 0.17 -10.73 -14.78
N ILE A 79 0.44 -9.43 -14.59
CA ILE A 79 1.77 -8.92 -14.28
C ILE A 79 2.26 -9.40 -12.94
N SER A 80 1.42 -9.43 -11.91
CA SER A 80 1.81 -9.95 -10.60
C SER A 80 2.20 -11.44 -10.63
N LEU A 81 1.58 -12.23 -11.49
CA LEU A 81 1.95 -13.62 -11.71
C LEU A 81 3.30 -13.77 -12.46
N ILE A 82 3.54 -12.90 -13.44
CA ILE A 82 4.78 -12.89 -14.22
C ILE A 82 5.96 -12.40 -13.37
N SER A 83 5.75 -11.42 -12.50
CA SER A 83 6.80 -10.82 -11.67
C SER A 83 7.49 -11.85 -10.77
N GLY A 84 6.73 -12.75 -10.15
CA GLY A 84 7.28 -13.84 -9.34
C GLY A 84 8.28 -14.71 -10.10
N HIS A 85 7.97 -15.05 -11.36
CA HIS A 85 8.86 -15.84 -12.19
C HIS A 85 10.15 -15.09 -12.60
N ILE A 86 10.04 -13.79 -12.86
CA ILE A 86 11.21 -12.95 -13.21
C ILE A 86 12.18 -12.85 -12.02
N ILE A 87 11.65 -12.74 -10.80
CA ILE A 87 12.45 -12.62 -9.56
C ILE A 87 13.32 -13.86 -9.33
N GLU A 88 12.83 -15.04 -9.70
CA GLU A 88 13.56 -16.29 -9.52
C GLU A 88 14.73 -16.45 -10.50
N ARG A 89 14.69 -15.78 -11.65
CA ARG A 89 15.66 -15.95 -12.74
C ARG A 89 16.71 -14.87 -12.86
N LEU A 90 16.42 -13.67 -12.38
CA LEU A 90 17.29 -12.51 -12.56
C LEU A 90 17.86 -12.01 -11.24
N PRO A 91 19.07 -11.40 -11.26
CA PRO A 91 19.69 -10.84 -10.06
C PRO A 91 18.81 -9.77 -9.40
N LYS A 92 18.46 -9.97 -8.13
CA LYS A 92 17.54 -9.10 -7.38
C LYS A 92 18.00 -7.65 -7.35
N LYS A 93 19.31 -7.39 -7.18
CA LYS A 93 19.86 -6.03 -7.17
C LYS A 93 19.66 -5.34 -8.52
N THR A 94 19.96 -6.01 -9.62
CA THR A 94 19.80 -5.46 -10.98
C THR A 94 18.34 -5.12 -11.25
N LEU A 95 17.40 -6.05 -10.94
CA LEU A 95 15.97 -5.81 -11.09
C LEU A 95 15.50 -4.61 -10.27
N THR A 96 15.89 -4.55 -9.00
CA THR A 96 15.53 -3.45 -8.09
C THR A 96 16.00 -2.11 -8.64
N LEU A 97 17.25 -2.03 -9.12
CA LEU A 97 17.81 -0.79 -9.68
C LEU A 97 17.14 -0.40 -10.99
N SER A 98 16.87 -1.36 -11.89
CA SER A 98 16.18 -1.09 -13.15
C SER A 98 14.77 -0.55 -12.92
N TYR A 99 14.00 -1.17 -12.02
CA TYR A 99 12.65 -0.70 -11.71
C TYR A 99 12.67 0.65 -11.00
N GLN A 100 13.59 0.86 -10.06
CA GLN A 100 13.73 2.15 -9.38
C GLN A 100 14.06 3.29 -10.36
N PHE A 101 14.91 3.04 -11.36
CA PHE A 101 15.23 4.01 -12.40
C PHE A 101 13.99 4.31 -13.26
N ILE A 102 13.25 3.28 -13.71
CA ILE A 102 12.02 3.47 -14.50
C ILE A 102 11.00 4.28 -13.71
N LEU A 103 10.77 3.95 -12.43
CA LEU A 103 9.85 4.69 -11.56
C LEU A 103 10.25 6.17 -11.45
N SER A 104 11.54 6.46 -11.25
CA SER A 104 12.04 7.83 -11.20
C SER A 104 11.79 8.59 -12.51
N LEU A 105 12.05 7.93 -13.65
CA LEU A 105 11.82 8.53 -14.97
C LEU A 105 10.32 8.82 -15.21
N MET A 106 9.42 7.90 -14.81
CA MET A 106 7.99 8.13 -14.97
C MET A 106 7.50 9.31 -14.11
N LEU A 107 8.04 9.50 -12.92
CA LEU A 107 7.67 10.64 -12.06
C LEU A 107 8.03 12.00 -12.67
N VAL A 108 9.20 12.15 -13.31
CA VAL A 108 9.53 13.40 -13.98
C VAL A 108 8.67 13.62 -15.24
N ILE A 109 8.36 12.56 -15.99
CA ILE A 109 7.45 12.65 -17.13
C ILE A 109 6.05 13.10 -16.66
N MET A 110 5.54 12.54 -15.56
CA MET A 110 4.28 12.99 -14.97
C MET A 110 4.35 14.46 -14.53
N ALA A 111 5.46 14.91 -13.92
CA ALA A 111 5.65 16.31 -13.51
C ALA A 111 5.51 17.31 -14.65
N ILE A 112 6.11 17.01 -15.81
CA ILE A 112 6.06 17.88 -17.00
C ILE A 112 4.78 17.73 -17.82
N SER A 113 4.04 16.63 -17.61
CA SER A 113 2.83 16.32 -18.37
C SER A 113 1.56 16.88 -17.74
N ILE A 114 1.61 17.37 -16.49
CA ILE A 114 0.43 17.94 -15.81
C ILE A 114 -0.01 19.21 -16.55
N SER A 115 -1.04 19.06 -17.38
CA SER A 115 -1.61 20.14 -18.19
C SER A 115 -2.94 19.66 -18.75
N GLN A 116 -3.77 20.59 -19.23
CA GLN A 116 -5.06 20.28 -19.89
C GLN A 116 -4.92 20.03 -21.40
N HIS A 117 -3.71 20.12 -21.98
CA HIS A 117 -3.51 19.77 -23.38
C HIS A 117 -3.60 18.26 -23.61
N THR A 118 -4.39 17.83 -24.59
CA THR A 118 -4.67 16.40 -24.89
C THR A 118 -3.40 15.55 -25.01
N PHE A 119 -2.37 16.03 -25.72
CA PHE A 119 -1.10 15.32 -25.83
C PHE A 119 -0.45 15.08 -24.48
N LYS A 120 -0.45 16.08 -23.60
CA LYS A 120 0.13 15.95 -22.24
C LYS A 120 -0.69 15.04 -21.36
N ILE A 121 -2.01 15.00 -21.49
CA ILE A 121 -2.88 14.05 -20.79
C ILE A 121 -2.53 12.61 -21.19
N ILE A 122 -2.39 12.33 -22.48
CA ILE A 122 -1.99 11.00 -22.97
C ILE A 122 -0.63 10.62 -22.40
N LEU A 123 0.34 11.52 -22.44
CA LEU A 123 1.68 11.29 -21.90
C LEU A 123 1.65 11.00 -20.39
N PHE A 124 0.82 11.73 -19.62
CA PHE A 124 0.61 11.47 -18.20
C PHE A 124 0.03 10.08 -17.96
N CYS A 125 -1.00 9.70 -18.71
CA CYS A 125 -1.64 8.40 -18.59
C CYS A 125 -0.67 7.24 -18.91
N ILE A 126 0.14 7.38 -19.97
CA ILE A 126 1.17 6.39 -20.33
C ILE A 126 2.23 6.30 -19.22
N ALA A 127 2.74 7.43 -18.73
CA ALA A 127 3.74 7.47 -17.67
C ALA A 127 3.19 6.84 -16.38
N TYR A 128 1.94 7.16 -16.01
CA TYR A 128 1.31 6.58 -14.84
C TYR A 128 1.04 5.07 -15.00
N ALA A 129 0.65 4.62 -16.20
CA ALA A 129 0.46 3.19 -16.47
C ALA A 129 1.77 2.42 -16.28
N ILE A 130 2.87 2.91 -16.88
CA ILE A 130 4.21 2.30 -16.72
C ILE A 130 4.64 2.34 -15.25
N PHE A 131 4.39 3.45 -14.54
CA PHE A 131 4.69 3.58 -13.11
C PHE A 131 3.92 2.53 -12.30
N SER A 132 2.60 2.40 -12.50
CA SER A 132 1.73 1.45 -11.79
C SER A 132 2.15 0.00 -12.01
N ILE A 133 2.47 -0.37 -13.24
CA ILE A 133 2.98 -1.70 -13.58
C ILE A 133 4.33 -1.95 -12.91
N THR A 134 5.25 -0.99 -13.00
CA THR A 134 6.60 -1.14 -12.47
C THR A 134 6.62 -1.23 -10.95
N ILE A 135 5.79 -0.47 -10.24
CA ILE A 135 5.71 -0.54 -8.78
C ILE A 135 5.14 -1.89 -8.34
N GLY A 136 4.13 -2.41 -9.06
CA GLY A 136 3.59 -3.75 -8.82
C GLY A 136 4.61 -4.88 -9.02
N MET A 137 5.57 -4.71 -9.96
CA MET A 137 6.68 -5.64 -10.16
C MET A 137 7.80 -5.45 -9.14
N GLN A 138 8.05 -4.24 -8.67
CA GLN A 138 9.12 -3.93 -7.71
C GLN A 138 8.80 -4.45 -6.30
N GLN A 139 7.55 -4.33 -5.86
CA GLN A 139 7.16 -4.66 -4.49
C GLN A 139 7.54 -6.07 -4.06
N PRO A 140 7.24 -7.16 -4.81
CA PRO A 140 7.63 -8.52 -4.42
C PRO A 140 9.15 -8.71 -4.30
N ILE A 141 9.94 -8.03 -5.16
CA ILE A 141 11.41 -8.11 -5.10
C ILE A 141 11.91 -7.49 -3.80
N MET A 142 11.37 -6.34 -3.47
CA MET A 142 11.72 -5.60 -2.27
C MET A 142 11.36 -6.37 -0.99
N ASP A 143 10.23 -7.06 -0.98
CA ASP A 143 9.83 -7.94 0.14
C ASP A 143 10.76 -9.14 0.26
N THR A 144 11.18 -9.73 -0.87
CA THR A 144 12.14 -10.83 -0.88
C THR A 144 13.50 -10.41 -0.30
N ILE A 145 13.98 -9.19 -0.63
CA ILE A 145 15.24 -8.66 -0.09
C ILE A 145 15.19 -8.51 1.44
N ILE A 146 14.03 -8.05 1.97
CA ILE A 146 13.81 -7.99 3.43
C ILE A 146 13.83 -9.41 4.02
N MET A 147 13.05 -10.34 3.45
CA MET A 147 12.95 -11.72 3.94
C MET A 147 14.29 -12.43 3.96
N ASP A 148 15.15 -12.21 2.95
CA ASP A 148 16.49 -12.79 2.88
C ASP A 148 17.44 -12.21 3.93
N ALA A 149 17.20 -10.97 4.36
CA ALA A 149 18.06 -10.27 5.31
C ALA A 149 17.59 -10.38 6.78
N ILE A 150 16.39 -10.90 7.02
CA ILE A 150 15.80 -11.10 8.35
C ILE A 150 16.33 -12.39 8.95
N THR A 151 16.83 -12.31 10.19
CA THR A 151 17.07 -13.50 11.03
C THR A 151 15.93 -13.66 12.05
N PRO A 152 15.68 -14.87 12.59
CA PRO A 152 14.60 -15.10 13.55
C PRO A 152 14.64 -14.16 14.77
N GLU A 153 15.85 -13.72 15.18
CA GLU A 153 16.04 -12.85 16.34
C GLU A 153 15.55 -11.42 16.08
N VAL A 154 15.58 -10.94 14.81
CA VAL A 154 15.21 -9.56 14.45
C VAL A 154 13.84 -9.45 13.78
N GLU A 155 13.26 -10.57 13.38
CA GLU A 155 12.03 -10.64 12.57
C GLU A 155 10.88 -9.83 13.17
N GLN A 156 10.52 -10.11 14.41
CA GLN A 156 9.40 -9.44 15.08
C GLN A 156 9.69 -7.93 15.25
N TYR A 157 10.94 -7.56 15.50
CA TYR A 157 11.35 -6.16 15.61
C TYR A 157 11.23 -5.41 14.28
N ILE A 158 11.64 -6.05 13.17
CA ILE A 158 11.55 -5.47 11.82
C ILE A 158 10.10 -5.25 11.43
N TYR A 159 9.21 -6.24 11.61
CA TYR A 159 7.80 -6.07 11.27
C TYR A 159 7.13 -4.95 12.09
N LYS A 160 7.42 -4.85 13.39
CA LYS A 160 6.93 -3.75 14.23
C LYS A 160 7.41 -2.38 13.74
N ILE A 161 8.70 -2.24 13.45
CA ILE A 161 9.27 -0.97 12.97
C ILE A 161 8.72 -0.60 11.58
N SER A 162 8.64 -1.57 10.66
CA SER A 162 8.08 -1.35 9.33
C SER A 162 6.63 -0.85 9.42
N TYR A 163 5.80 -1.51 10.24
CA TYR A 163 4.42 -1.09 10.45
C TYR A 163 4.31 0.37 10.94
N TRP A 164 5.13 0.76 11.93
CA TRP A 164 5.15 2.13 12.45
C TRP A 164 5.64 3.14 11.40
N LEU A 165 6.73 2.83 10.70
CA LEU A 165 7.27 3.69 9.67
C LEU A 165 6.27 3.88 8.53
N THR A 166 5.59 2.83 8.10
CA THR A 166 4.55 2.90 7.06
C THR A 166 3.40 3.82 7.50
N ASN A 167 2.85 3.65 8.70
CA ASN A 167 1.78 4.50 9.18
C ASN A 167 2.21 5.98 9.29
N ILE A 168 3.40 6.26 9.80
CA ILE A 168 3.94 7.63 9.86
C ILE A 168 4.10 8.19 8.43
N ALA A 169 4.60 7.39 7.49
CA ALA A 169 4.75 7.79 6.10
C ALA A 169 3.40 8.11 5.45
N VAL A 170 2.38 7.29 5.71
CA VAL A 170 0.99 7.52 5.22
C VAL A 170 0.44 8.85 5.74
N ALA A 171 0.61 9.15 7.04
CA ALA A 171 0.15 10.41 7.61
C ALA A 171 0.81 11.64 6.96
N PHE A 172 2.15 11.62 6.85
CA PHE A 172 2.88 12.72 6.20
C PHE A 172 2.57 12.81 4.71
N GLY A 173 2.47 11.68 4.01
CA GLY A 173 2.14 11.65 2.60
C GLY A 173 0.74 12.21 2.33
N ALA A 174 -0.27 11.79 3.09
CA ALA A 174 -1.63 12.31 2.97
C ALA A 174 -1.71 13.83 3.20
N LEU A 175 -0.98 14.34 4.21
CA LEU A 175 -0.91 15.77 4.48
C LEU A 175 -0.27 16.53 3.31
N ILE A 176 0.90 16.09 2.84
CA ILE A 176 1.61 16.70 1.71
C ILE A 176 0.73 16.67 0.46
N GLY A 177 0.13 15.51 0.15
CA GLY A 177 -0.75 15.34 -0.99
C GLY A 177 -1.94 16.29 -0.99
N GLY A 178 -2.64 16.39 0.15
CA GLY A 178 -3.78 17.29 0.30
C GLY A 178 -3.43 18.77 0.21
N LEU A 179 -2.28 19.17 0.74
CA LEU A 179 -1.81 20.57 0.67
C LEU A 179 -1.34 20.95 -0.74
N MET A 180 -0.67 20.03 -1.44
CA MET A 180 -0.06 20.31 -2.76
C MET A 180 -0.99 20.01 -3.93
N TYR A 181 -2.08 19.29 -3.73
CA TYR A 181 -3.01 18.89 -4.79
C TYR A 181 -3.54 20.07 -5.61
N GLY A 182 -3.86 21.18 -4.98
CA GLY A 182 -4.44 22.36 -5.65
C GLY A 182 -3.46 23.06 -6.61
N ALA A 183 -2.59 23.88 -6.06
CA ALA A 183 -1.73 24.82 -6.80
C ALA A 183 -0.39 24.22 -7.27
N HIS A 184 0.08 23.13 -6.61
CA HIS A 184 1.47 22.68 -6.76
C HIS A 184 1.60 21.22 -7.24
N LYS A 185 0.65 20.74 -8.06
CA LYS A 185 0.63 19.36 -8.57
C LYS A 185 1.93 18.94 -9.25
N SER A 186 2.43 19.75 -10.19
CA SER A 186 3.69 19.48 -10.91
C SER A 186 4.88 19.44 -9.97
N MET A 187 4.93 20.35 -9.00
CA MET A 187 5.99 20.39 -7.98
C MET A 187 6.00 19.13 -7.11
N LEU A 188 4.83 18.58 -6.77
CA LEU A 188 4.72 17.34 -6.01
C LEU A 188 5.39 16.17 -6.75
N PHE A 189 5.10 16.00 -8.05
CA PHE A 189 5.73 14.95 -8.85
C PHE A 189 7.23 15.18 -9.07
N PHE A 190 7.66 16.45 -9.15
CA PHE A 190 9.08 16.77 -9.23
C PHE A 190 9.82 16.44 -7.93
N ILE A 191 9.26 16.76 -6.77
CA ILE A 191 9.79 16.36 -5.46
C ILE A 191 9.83 14.82 -5.37
N ALA A 192 8.78 14.15 -5.84
CA ALA A 192 8.72 12.69 -5.91
C ALA A 192 9.88 12.12 -6.74
N PHE A 193 10.14 12.68 -7.92
CA PHE A 193 11.28 12.31 -8.75
C PHE A 193 12.61 12.47 -8.01
N VAL A 194 12.85 13.61 -7.37
CA VAL A 194 14.09 13.87 -6.62
C VAL A 194 14.29 12.82 -5.51
N ILE A 195 13.25 12.53 -4.74
CA ILE A 195 13.32 11.53 -3.68
C ILE A 195 13.58 10.11 -4.25
N TYR A 196 12.92 9.74 -5.36
CA TYR A 196 13.13 8.44 -6.00
C TYR A 196 14.53 8.29 -6.59
N ILE A 197 15.14 9.37 -7.13
CA ILE A 197 16.56 9.38 -7.54
C ILE A 197 17.47 9.25 -6.32
N MET A 198 17.19 9.92 -5.22
CA MET A 198 17.99 9.74 -3.98
C MET A 198 17.91 8.30 -3.46
N VAL A 199 16.73 7.67 -3.51
CA VAL A 199 16.56 6.25 -3.19
C VAL A 199 17.35 5.38 -4.17
N PHE A 200 17.31 5.66 -5.47
CA PHE A 200 18.09 4.94 -6.49
C PHE A 200 19.59 4.98 -6.18
N ILE A 201 20.12 6.15 -5.87
CA ILE A 201 21.54 6.32 -5.50
C ILE A 201 21.85 5.55 -4.21
N ALA A 202 20.97 5.63 -3.20
CA ALA A 202 21.12 4.89 -1.95
C ALA A 202 21.18 3.37 -2.19
N LEU A 203 20.30 2.84 -3.04
CA LEU A 203 20.30 1.42 -3.40
C LEU A 203 21.55 1.00 -4.17
N ILE A 204 22.08 1.84 -5.08
CA ILE A 204 23.35 1.56 -5.76
C ILE A 204 24.48 1.41 -4.76
N VAL A 205 24.60 2.38 -3.83
CA VAL A 205 25.74 2.51 -2.92
C VAL A 205 25.70 1.46 -1.81
N TRP A 206 24.56 1.25 -1.19
CA TRP A 206 24.47 0.49 0.06
C TRP A 206 23.84 -0.89 -0.08
N LEU A 207 23.18 -1.22 -1.21
CA LEU A 207 22.65 -2.57 -1.39
C LEU A 207 23.80 -3.55 -1.73
N PRO A 208 23.96 -4.67 -1.01
CA PRO A 208 25.07 -5.61 -1.22
C PRO A 208 25.12 -6.16 -2.64
N LYS A 209 26.33 -6.43 -3.14
CA LYS A 209 26.56 -7.02 -4.46
C LYS A 209 26.15 -8.51 -4.52
N ASP A 210 26.19 -9.19 -3.38
CA ASP A 210 25.86 -10.62 -3.25
C ASP A 210 24.41 -10.95 -3.64
N LEU A 211 23.50 -9.96 -3.61
CA LEU A 211 22.14 -10.09 -4.14
C LEU A 211 22.10 -10.28 -5.67
N ASN A 212 23.22 -10.12 -6.36
CA ASN A 212 23.36 -10.45 -7.78
C ASN A 212 23.64 -11.94 -8.03
N ILE A 213 23.98 -12.71 -6.99
CA ILE A 213 24.20 -14.13 -7.12
C ILE A 213 22.84 -14.81 -7.08
N VAL A 214 22.41 -15.31 -8.23
CA VAL A 214 21.25 -16.23 -8.28
C VAL A 214 21.66 -17.46 -7.47
N THR A 215 21.01 -17.67 -6.31
CA THR A 215 21.38 -18.76 -5.42
C THR A 215 21.07 -20.07 -6.13
N GLN A 216 22.09 -20.74 -6.65
CA GLN A 216 22.00 -22.04 -7.34
C GLN A 216 21.43 -23.17 -6.47
N SER A 217 21.19 -22.93 -5.19
CA SER A 217 20.67 -23.92 -4.25
C SER A 217 19.20 -24.32 -4.49
N GLN A 218 18.48 -23.68 -5.40
CA GLN A 218 17.11 -24.07 -5.78
C GLN A 218 17.03 -24.72 -7.15
N THR A 219 18.16 -24.91 -7.86
CA THR A 219 18.20 -25.55 -9.19
C THR A 219 18.27 -27.07 -9.17
N HIS A 220 18.23 -27.72 -8.00
CA HIS A 220 18.02 -29.16 -7.97
C HIS A 220 16.52 -29.48 -8.12
N HIS A 221 16.17 -29.97 -9.29
CA HIS A 221 14.88 -30.52 -9.76
C HIS A 221 13.87 -29.55 -10.37
N THR A 222 14.27 -28.76 -11.35
CA THR A 222 13.35 -28.57 -12.48
C THR A 222 14.14 -28.55 -13.78
N ASN A 223 14.02 -29.65 -14.53
CA ASN A 223 14.29 -29.69 -15.96
C ASN A 223 13.75 -28.40 -16.59
N GLU A 224 14.42 -27.89 -17.63
CA GLU A 224 14.00 -26.80 -18.52
C GLU A 224 12.53 -26.99 -18.99
N LYS A 225 11.56 -26.87 -18.09
CA LYS A 225 10.17 -26.85 -18.48
C LYS A 225 9.83 -25.42 -18.90
N GLN A 226 9.63 -25.27 -20.20
CA GLN A 226 9.11 -24.10 -20.87
C GLN A 226 8.04 -23.42 -20.01
N PHE A 227 8.16 -22.08 -19.88
CA PHE A 227 7.16 -21.23 -19.26
C PHE A 227 5.79 -21.50 -19.89
N SER A 228 4.92 -22.20 -19.18
CA SER A 228 3.53 -22.40 -19.61
C SER A 228 2.62 -21.79 -18.56
N MET A 229 1.85 -20.78 -18.94
CA MET A 229 0.81 -20.17 -18.11
C MET A 229 -0.14 -21.25 -17.53
N GLY A 230 -0.37 -22.35 -18.28
CA GLY A 230 -1.15 -23.49 -17.81
C GLY A 230 -0.54 -24.24 -16.62
N GLN A 231 0.80 -24.27 -16.48
CA GLN A 231 1.46 -24.89 -15.32
C GLN A 231 1.37 -24.01 -14.08
N ILE A 232 1.50 -22.68 -14.26
CA ILE A 232 1.30 -21.71 -13.18
C ILE A 232 -0.13 -21.82 -12.66
N LEU A 233 -1.14 -21.80 -13.52
CA LEU A 233 -2.54 -21.95 -13.12
C LEU A 233 -2.83 -23.30 -12.43
N LYS A 234 -2.17 -24.39 -12.87
CA LYS A 234 -2.27 -25.69 -12.20
C LYS A 234 -1.68 -25.68 -10.79
N SER A 235 -0.62 -24.90 -10.53
CA SER A 235 -0.03 -24.80 -9.20
C SER A 235 -0.97 -24.13 -8.19
N TYR A 236 -1.89 -23.28 -8.63
CA TYR A 236 -2.89 -22.63 -7.79
C TYR A 236 -4.12 -23.48 -7.49
N LYS A 237 -4.34 -24.57 -8.26
CA LYS A 237 -5.52 -25.45 -8.13
C LYS A 237 -5.78 -25.95 -6.71
N PRO A 238 -4.76 -26.31 -5.88
CA PRO A 238 -5.01 -26.71 -4.49
C PRO A 238 -5.62 -25.62 -3.62
N ALA A 239 -5.16 -24.37 -3.74
CA ALA A 239 -5.71 -23.25 -2.99
C ALA A 239 -7.12 -22.88 -3.48
N PHE A 240 -7.40 -22.97 -4.78
CA PHE A 240 -8.75 -22.79 -5.35
C PHE A 240 -9.74 -23.92 -5.02
N LYS A 241 -9.26 -25.09 -4.61
CA LYS A 241 -10.11 -26.18 -4.10
C LYS A 241 -10.40 -26.07 -2.60
N ASP A 242 -9.63 -25.28 -1.87
CA ASP A 242 -9.85 -25.02 -0.45
C ASP A 242 -10.95 -23.98 -0.29
N THR A 243 -12.20 -24.47 -0.24
CA THR A 243 -13.39 -23.60 -0.15
C THR A 243 -13.36 -22.69 1.07
N THR A 244 -12.83 -23.17 2.20
CA THR A 244 -12.76 -22.37 3.44
C THR A 244 -11.79 -21.21 3.27
N TYR A 245 -10.63 -21.47 2.65
CA TYR A 245 -9.66 -20.43 2.35
C TYR A 245 -10.21 -19.42 1.33
N LEU A 246 -10.89 -19.89 0.26
CA LEU A 246 -11.51 -19.01 -0.72
C LEU A 246 -12.58 -18.09 -0.12
N LEU A 247 -13.44 -18.62 0.75
CA LEU A 247 -14.43 -17.79 1.44
C LEU A 247 -13.78 -16.72 2.32
N LEU A 248 -12.68 -17.07 2.99
CA LEU A 248 -11.89 -16.10 3.76
C LEU A 248 -11.31 -15.01 2.86
N ILE A 249 -10.75 -15.37 1.69
CA ILE A 249 -10.18 -14.41 0.74
C ILE A 249 -11.26 -13.51 0.12
N ILE A 250 -12.43 -14.05 -0.21
CA ILE A 250 -13.56 -13.25 -0.71
C ILE A 250 -14.01 -12.26 0.37
N GLY A 251 -14.17 -12.70 1.62
CA GLY A 251 -14.50 -11.83 2.75
C GLY A 251 -13.45 -10.74 2.97
N PHE A 252 -12.15 -11.09 2.91
CA PHE A 252 -11.04 -10.15 2.92
C PHE A 252 -11.17 -9.13 1.78
N SER A 253 -11.43 -9.56 0.55
CA SER A 253 -11.56 -8.67 -0.61
C SER A 253 -12.70 -7.66 -0.44
N ILE A 254 -13.85 -8.09 0.10
CA ILE A 254 -15.00 -7.21 0.33
C ILE A 254 -14.69 -6.17 1.42
N LEU A 255 -14.03 -6.57 2.50
CA LEU A 255 -13.62 -5.64 3.56
C LEU A 255 -12.56 -4.65 3.05
N THR A 256 -11.50 -5.14 2.41
CA THR A 256 -10.43 -4.28 1.86
C THR A 256 -10.95 -3.32 0.78
N MET A 257 -11.99 -3.70 0.01
CA MET A 257 -12.68 -2.80 -0.92
C MET A 257 -13.18 -1.53 -0.22
N GLY A 258 -13.71 -1.65 1.02
CA GLY A 258 -14.17 -0.49 1.81
C GLY A 258 -13.06 0.52 2.02
N GLU A 259 -11.90 0.09 2.48
CA GLU A 259 -10.71 0.93 2.67
C GLU A 259 -10.21 1.54 1.36
N LEU A 260 -10.07 0.73 0.31
CA LEU A 260 -9.64 1.20 -1.01
C LEU A 260 -10.64 2.16 -1.67
N SER A 261 -11.92 2.11 -1.27
CA SER A 261 -12.94 3.08 -1.70
C SER A 261 -12.64 4.50 -1.23
N ALA A 262 -11.90 4.67 -0.12
CA ALA A 262 -11.46 5.99 0.33
C ALA A 262 -10.61 6.70 -0.73
N SER A 263 -9.65 6.00 -1.34
CA SER A 263 -8.76 6.53 -2.39
C SER A 263 -9.36 6.47 -3.80
N SER A 264 -10.59 6.01 -3.96
CA SER A 264 -11.29 5.92 -5.24
C SER A 264 -12.59 6.74 -5.24
N TYR A 265 -13.72 6.12 -4.94
CA TYR A 265 -15.02 6.77 -4.97
C TYR A 265 -15.16 7.92 -3.95
N ILE A 266 -14.82 7.67 -2.67
CA ILE A 266 -15.04 8.66 -1.59
C ILE A 266 -14.23 9.93 -1.83
N SER A 267 -12.98 9.82 -2.29
CA SER A 267 -12.13 10.98 -2.58
C SER A 267 -12.72 11.85 -3.72
N VAL A 268 -13.24 11.22 -4.77
CA VAL A 268 -13.85 11.92 -5.92
C VAL A 268 -15.15 12.60 -5.49
N ARG A 269 -16.01 11.88 -4.77
CA ARG A 269 -17.27 12.40 -4.25
C ARG A 269 -17.06 13.60 -3.30
N LEU A 270 -16.18 13.47 -2.31
CA LEU A 270 -15.88 14.58 -1.39
C LEU A 270 -15.38 15.83 -2.13
N LYS A 271 -14.57 15.65 -3.18
CA LYS A 271 -14.13 16.78 -3.99
C LYS A 271 -15.29 17.51 -4.66
N GLN A 272 -16.31 16.79 -5.10
CA GLN A 272 -17.46 17.34 -5.84
C GLN A 272 -18.55 17.90 -4.92
N GLU A 273 -18.80 17.25 -3.79
CA GLU A 273 -20.00 17.48 -2.97
C GLU A 273 -19.71 18.12 -1.59
N PHE A 274 -18.44 18.06 -1.10
CA PHE A 274 -18.12 18.62 0.21
C PHE A 274 -18.11 20.15 0.15
N ASP A 275 -18.96 20.79 0.96
CA ASP A 275 -19.03 22.24 1.08
C ASP A 275 -17.75 22.77 1.76
N PRO A 276 -17.01 23.69 1.09
CA PRO A 276 -15.80 24.25 1.68
C PRO A 276 -16.10 25.00 2.97
N MET A 277 -15.26 24.78 4.00
CA MET A 277 -15.38 25.43 5.30
C MET A 277 -14.06 26.01 5.76
N ILE A 278 -14.10 26.92 6.75
CA ILE A 278 -12.92 27.47 7.39
C ILE A 278 -12.81 26.87 8.78
N LEU A 279 -11.69 26.20 9.07
CA LEU A 279 -11.34 25.65 10.37
C LEU A 279 -9.96 26.17 10.80
N PHE A 280 -9.86 26.85 11.95
CA PHE A 280 -8.60 27.45 12.45
C PHE A 280 -7.84 28.24 11.38
N SER A 281 -8.52 29.10 10.63
CA SER A 281 -7.97 29.90 9.51
C SER A 281 -7.52 29.09 8.28
N LEU A 282 -7.74 27.79 8.25
CA LEU A 282 -7.46 26.94 7.12
C LEU A 282 -8.73 26.74 6.27
N HIS A 283 -8.63 27.01 4.98
CA HIS A 283 -9.71 26.73 4.04
C HIS A 283 -9.69 25.24 3.70
N ILE A 284 -10.71 24.49 4.19
CA ILE A 284 -10.87 23.04 3.98
C ILE A 284 -11.88 22.84 2.86
N ASN A 285 -11.43 22.29 1.75
CA ASN A 285 -12.24 21.79 0.65
C ASN A 285 -12.28 20.26 0.68
N GLY A 286 -13.04 19.63 -0.21
CA GLY A 286 -13.22 18.18 -0.25
C GLY A 286 -11.91 17.38 -0.36
N VAL A 287 -10.90 17.89 -1.09
CA VAL A 287 -9.59 17.24 -1.20
C VAL A 287 -8.83 17.26 0.13
N LYS A 288 -8.85 18.40 0.82
CA LYS A 288 -8.24 18.51 2.15
C LYS A 288 -9.03 17.69 3.18
N MET A 289 -10.37 17.64 3.05
CA MET A 289 -11.20 16.76 3.89
C MET A 289 -10.80 15.30 3.74
N TYR A 290 -10.63 14.83 2.49
CA TYR A 290 -10.12 13.48 2.23
C TYR A 290 -8.75 13.23 2.89
N SER A 291 -7.83 14.19 2.78
CA SER A 291 -6.50 14.10 3.45
C SER A 291 -6.63 14.03 4.97
N LEU A 292 -7.56 14.80 5.57
CA LEU A 292 -7.84 14.75 7.00
C LEU A 292 -8.41 13.39 7.43
N LEU A 293 -9.24 12.75 6.60
CA LEU A 293 -9.72 11.39 6.87
C LEU A 293 -8.57 10.38 6.90
N LEU A 294 -7.66 10.41 5.91
CA LEU A 294 -6.47 9.56 5.91
C LEU A 294 -5.58 9.81 7.13
N MET A 295 -5.35 11.06 7.49
CA MET A 295 -4.60 11.41 8.69
C MET A 295 -5.28 10.92 9.97
N THR A 296 -6.61 11.07 10.07
CA THR A 296 -7.40 10.60 11.21
C THR A 296 -7.26 9.09 11.38
N ASN A 297 -7.43 8.31 10.31
CA ASN A 297 -7.21 6.86 10.31
C ASN A 297 -5.82 6.54 10.87
N THR A 298 -4.78 7.11 10.27
CA THR A 298 -3.39 6.81 10.65
C THR A 298 -3.05 7.22 12.09
N ILE A 299 -3.51 8.40 12.55
CA ILE A 299 -3.28 8.88 13.92
C ILE A 299 -3.95 7.94 14.93
N ILE A 300 -5.20 7.54 14.68
CA ILE A 300 -5.93 6.60 15.53
C ILE A 300 -5.20 5.25 15.60
N VAL A 301 -4.74 4.72 14.47
CA VAL A 301 -3.95 3.48 14.42
C VAL A 301 -2.69 3.62 15.28
N ILE A 302 -1.90 4.69 15.09
CA ILE A 302 -0.65 4.88 15.83
C ILE A 302 -0.87 4.96 17.34
N ILE A 303 -1.89 5.72 17.78
CA ILE A 303 -2.13 5.97 19.21
C ILE A 303 -2.81 4.78 19.90
N PHE A 304 -3.82 4.18 19.25
CA PHE A 304 -4.73 3.25 19.92
C PHE A 304 -4.46 1.77 19.65
N THR A 305 -3.58 1.39 18.69
CA THR A 305 -3.30 -0.02 18.39
C THR A 305 -2.99 -0.85 19.63
N TYR A 306 -2.15 -0.31 20.52
CA TYR A 306 -1.80 -1.02 21.75
C TYR A 306 -2.99 -1.25 22.67
N PHE A 307 -3.79 -0.21 22.92
CA PHE A 307 -4.93 -0.28 23.83
C PHE A 307 -6.00 -1.23 23.28
N ILE A 308 -6.31 -1.12 21.99
CA ILE A 308 -7.30 -1.97 21.32
C ILE A 308 -6.84 -3.42 21.31
N SER A 309 -5.58 -3.69 20.96
CA SER A 309 -5.04 -5.06 20.98
C SER A 309 -5.17 -5.71 22.37
N LYS A 310 -4.93 -4.94 23.45
CA LYS A 310 -5.08 -5.44 24.82
C LYS A 310 -6.54 -5.77 25.19
N ILE A 311 -7.49 -5.01 24.67
CA ILE A 311 -8.93 -5.26 24.86
C ILE A 311 -9.32 -6.51 24.06
N VAL A 312 -8.94 -6.59 22.79
CA VAL A 312 -9.26 -7.69 21.88
C VAL A 312 -8.75 -9.04 22.40
N MET A 313 -7.52 -9.08 22.97
CA MET A 313 -6.97 -10.30 23.59
C MET A 313 -7.79 -10.87 24.74
N ARG A 314 -8.68 -10.07 25.36
CA ARG A 314 -9.57 -10.52 26.45
C ARG A 314 -10.96 -10.92 25.94
N MET A 315 -11.27 -10.67 24.67
CA MET A 315 -12.56 -10.96 24.07
C MET A 315 -12.58 -12.35 23.43
N ASN A 316 -13.78 -12.93 23.30
CA ASN A 316 -13.96 -14.09 22.44
C ASN A 316 -13.67 -13.69 20.98
N VAL A 317 -12.88 -14.49 20.27
CA VAL A 317 -12.43 -14.22 18.89
C VAL A 317 -13.61 -13.96 17.95
N LYS A 318 -14.69 -14.74 18.04
CA LYS A 318 -15.88 -14.56 17.18
C LYS A 318 -16.60 -13.23 17.48
N THR A 319 -16.72 -12.87 18.75
CA THR A 319 -17.37 -11.63 19.18
C THR A 319 -16.53 -10.42 18.76
N ALA A 320 -15.21 -10.46 18.96
CA ALA A 320 -14.30 -9.40 18.54
C ALA A 320 -14.37 -9.21 17.02
N LEU A 321 -14.29 -10.28 16.24
CA LEU A 321 -14.40 -10.24 14.78
C LEU A 321 -15.73 -9.61 14.34
N LEU A 322 -16.86 -10.02 14.92
CA LEU A 322 -18.17 -9.49 14.57
C LEU A 322 -18.29 -7.99 14.89
N ILE A 323 -17.88 -7.57 16.08
CA ILE A 323 -17.91 -6.15 16.49
C ILE A 323 -17.00 -5.33 15.58
N GLY A 324 -15.78 -5.82 15.30
CA GLY A 324 -14.84 -5.14 14.40
C GLY A 324 -15.43 -4.93 13.01
N ILE A 325 -16.01 -5.97 12.41
CA ILE A 325 -16.64 -5.88 11.08
C ILE A 325 -17.86 -4.93 11.11
N ILE A 326 -18.71 -4.99 12.13
CA ILE A 326 -19.87 -4.09 12.23
C ILE A 326 -19.41 -2.63 12.29
N PHE A 327 -18.43 -2.29 13.12
CA PHE A 327 -17.91 -0.93 13.23
C PHE A 327 -17.27 -0.47 11.91
N TYR A 328 -16.51 -1.35 11.27
CA TYR A 328 -15.90 -1.08 9.98
C TYR A 328 -16.94 -0.79 8.90
N VAL A 329 -17.94 -1.65 8.75
CA VAL A 329 -19.01 -1.49 7.75
C VAL A 329 -19.82 -0.23 8.03
N ILE A 330 -20.25 0.01 9.27
CA ILE A 330 -20.98 1.23 9.63
C ILE A 330 -20.14 2.47 9.31
N GLY A 331 -18.85 2.47 9.65
CA GLY A 331 -17.96 3.58 9.39
C GLY A 331 -17.83 3.89 7.91
N TYR A 332 -17.35 2.93 7.11
CA TYR A 332 -17.15 3.15 5.67
C TYR A 332 -18.44 3.38 4.89
N SER A 333 -19.56 2.71 5.24
CA SER A 333 -20.83 2.97 4.56
C SER A 333 -21.28 4.42 4.74
N ASN A 334 -21.13 5.00 5.94
CA ASN A 334 -21.50 6.39 6.16
C ASN A 334 -20.55 7.37 5.45
N LEU A 335 -19.27 7.04 5.31
CA LEU A 335 -18.33 7.84 4.54
C LEU A 335 -18.68 7.93 3.04
N THR A 336 -19.51 7.03 2.51
CA THR A 336 -19.88 7.06 1.09
C THR A 336 -20.92 8.11 0.72
N TYR A 337 -21.68 8.66 1.68
CA TYR A 337 -22.75 9.62 1.37
C TYR A 337 -22.79 10.87 2.27
N LEU A 338 -22.07 10.87 3.41
CA LEU A 338 -22.06 12.03 4.31
C LEU A 338 -21.15 13.14 3.77
N ASN A 339 -21.52 14.40 4.03
CA ASN A 339 -20.78 15.61 3.67
C ASN A 339 -20.45 16.51 4.85
N ASP A 340 -21.02 16.27 6.05
CA ASP A 340 -20.71 17.01 7.26
C ASP A 340 -19.33 16.65 7.80
N PHE A 341 -18.53 17.69 8.08
CA PHE A 341 -17.14 17.53 8.58
C PHE A 341 -17.06 16.68 9.83
N THR A 342 -17.91 16.96 10.82
CA THR A 342 -17.85 16.29 12.13
C THR A 342 -18.25 14.82 12.01
N LEU A 343 -19.31 14.55 11.25
CA LEU A 343 -19.78 13.18 11.01
C LEU A 343 -18.75 12.37 10.23
N LEU A 344 -18.12 12.94 9.21
CA LEU A 344 -17.05 12.28 8.45
C LEU A 344 -15.89 11.87 9.36
N ILE A 345 -15.43 12.74 10.27
CA ILE A 345 -14.38 12.42 11.24
C ILE A 345 -14.83 11.31 12.21
N ILE A 346 -16.05 11.40 12.75
CA ILE A 346 -16.60 10.41 13.68
C ILE A 346 -16.68 9.03 13.00
N PHE A 347 -17.24 8.95 11.79
CA PHE A 347 -17.38 7.67 11.10
C PHE A 347 -16.04 7.11 10.63
N MET A 348 -15.04 7.95 10.30
CA MET A 348 -13.68 7.49 10.07
C MET A 348 -13.05 6.89 11.34
N ILE A 349 -13.26 7.50 12.51
CA ILE A 349 -12.80 6.94 13.80
C ILE A 349 -13.44 5.56 14.05
N ILE A 350 -14.77 5.46 13.85
CA ILE A 350 -15.51 4.20 14.01
C ILE A 350 -14.98 3.13 13.04
N ALA A 351 -14.78 3.45 11.77
CA ALA A 351 -14.22 2.57 10.76
C ALA A 351 -12.84 2.07 11.16
N THR A 352 -11.96 2.99 11.59
CA THR A 352 -10.58 2.68 11.99
C THR A 352 -10.54 1.78 13.23
N ILE A 353 -11.37 2.04 14.23
CA ILE A 353 -11.49 1.15 15.41
C ILE A 353 -11.93 -0.24 14.96
N GLY A 354 -12.92 -0.33 14.08
CA GLY A 354 -13.38 -1.60 13.51
C GLY A 354 -12.25 -2.36 12.83
N GLU A 355 -11.48 -1.70 11.97
CA GLU A 355 -10.31 -2.24 11.25
C GLU A 355 -9.26 -2.80 12.23
N MET A 356 -8.89 -2.03 13.25
CA MET A 356 -7.90 -2.43 14.26
C MET A 356 -8.34 -3.66 15.07
N VAL A 357 -9.63 -3.91 15.18
CA VAL A 357 -10.18 -5.07 15.90
C VAL A 357 -10.21 -6.30 14.98
N TYR A 358 -10.77 -6.20 13.76
CA TYR A 358 -10.97 -7.39 12.91
C TYR A 358 -9.72 -7.80 12.14
N SER A 359 -8.92 -6.83 11.66
CA SER A 359 -7.83 -7.10 10.71
C SER A 359 -6.75 -8.03 11.26
N PRO A 360 -6.22 -7.86 12.50
CA PRO A 360 -5.24 -8.79 13.06
C PRO A 360 -5.79 -10.21 13.23
N ILE A 361 -7.07 -10.35 13.59
CA ILE A 361 -7.72 -11.66 13.76
C ILE A 361 -7.85 -12.35 12.39
N LEU A 362 -8.25 -11.61 11.37
CA LEU A 362 -8.40 -12.12 10.01
C LEU A 362 -7.06 -12.61 9.45
N GLU A 363 -6.01 -11.81 9.61
CA GLU A 363 -4.65 -12.15 9.19
C GLU A 363 -4.11 -13.39 9.93
N GLU A 364 -4.29 -13.47 11.26
CA GLU A 364 -3.87 -14.64 12.04
C GLU A 364 -4.57 -15.91 11.55
N ASN A 365 -5.88 -15.85 11.31
CA ASN A 365 -6.64 -16.99 10.79
C ASN A 365 -6.16 -17.37 9.38
N ARG A 366 -5.88 -16.40 8.52
CA ARG A 366 -5.31 -16.64 7.19
C ARG A 366 -4.00 -17.42 7.29
N PHE A 367 -3.06 -16.98 8.12
CA PHE A 367 -1.78 -17.67 8.29
C PHE A 367 -1.93 -19.10 8.82
N LYS A 368 -2.86 -19.34 9.77
CA LYS A 368 -3.13 -20.67 10.32
C LYS A 368 -3.68 -21.65 9.28
N MET A 369 -4.41 -21.14 8.28
CA MET A 369 -5.00 -21.97 7.22
C MET A 369 -4.00 -22.36 6.12
N VAL A 370 -2.86 -21.69 6.03
CA VAL A 370 -1.87 -21.90 4.97
C VAL A 370 -0.93 -23.06 5.28
N PRO A 371 -0.96 -24.16 4.50
CA PRO A 371 -0.04 -25.27 4.70
C PRO A 371 1.41 -24.83 4.46
N SER A 372 2.35 -25.26 5.33
CA SER A 372 3.76 -24.84 5.29
C SER A 372 4.44 -25.09 3.93
N HIS A 373 4.09 -26.19 3.25
CA HIS A 373 4.64 -26.58 1.96
C HIS A 373 3.97 -25.92 0.74
N LYS A 374 2.92 -25.07 0.96
CA LYS A 374 2.17 -24.39 -0.11
C LYS A 374 2.05 -22.87 0.13
N ARG A 375 2.91 -22.31 0.97
CA ARG A 375 2.83 -20.87 1.33
C ARG A 375 2.80 -19.96 0.10
N GLY A 376 3.65 -20.20 -0.89
CA GLY A 376 3.69 -19.40 -2.11
C GLY A 376 2.37 -19.43 -2.89
N THR A 377 1.78 -20.61 -3.08
CA THR A 377 0.49 -20.78 -3.77
C THR A 377 -0.66 -20.03 -3.07
N TYR A 378 -0.76 -20.18 -1.75
CA TYR A 378 -1.80 -19.53 -0.95
C TYR A 378 -1.59 -18.01 -0.86
N SER A 379 -0.33 -17.54 -0.73
CA SER A 379 -0.02 -16.11 -0.76
C SER A 379 -0.37 -15.45 -2.08
N ALA A 380 -0.16 -16.16 -3.20
CA ALA A 380 -0.55 -15.65 -4.51
C ALA A 380 -2.08 -15.53 -4.65
N VAL A 381 -2.86 -16.48 -4.12
CA VAL A 381 -4.34 -16.38 -4.09
C VAL A 381 -4.79 -15.21 -3.19
N HIS A 382 -4.08 -14.94 -2.08
CA HIS A 382 -4.34 -13.75 -1.27
C HIS A 382 -4.07 -12.44 -2.04
N ALA A 383 -2.97 -12.38 -2.79
CA ALA A 383 -2.67 -11.23 -3.64
C ALA A 383 -3.75 -11.00 -4.72
N LEU A 384 -4.30 -12.07 -5.29
CA LEU A 384 -5.47 -11.97 -6.19
C LEU A 384 -6.71 -11.41 -5.46
N GLY A 385 -6.90 -11.76 -4.18
CA GLY A 385 -7.96 -11.17 -3.35
C GLY A 385 -7.79 -9.67 -3.15
N PHE A 386 -6.58 -9.19 -2.92
CA PHE A 386 -6.28 -7.76 -2.86
C PHE A 386 -6.56 -7.04 -4.18
N ASN A 387 -6.10 -7.62 -5.30
CA ASN A 387 -6.39 -7.08 -6.63
C ASN A 387 -7.91 -7.04 -6.91
N LEU A 388 -8.67 -8.05 -6.47
CA LEU A 388 -10.13 -8.05 -6.57
C LEU A 388 -10.75 -6.91 -5.75
N ALA A 389 -10.26 -6.68 -4.54
CA ALA A 389 -10.71 -5.56 -3.70
C ALA A 389 -10.47 -4.22 -4.39
N GLU A 390 -9.28 -4.03 -4.97
CA GLU A 390 -8.92 -2.82 -5.70
C GLU A 390 -9.79 -2.63 -6.95
N LEU A 391 -10.04 -3.70 -7.69
CA LEU A 391 -10.92 -3.68 -8.85
C LEU A 391 -12.34 -3.21 -8.47
N LEU A 392 -12.92 -3.80 -7.42
CA LEU A 392 -14.25 -3.44 -6.93
C LEU A 392 -14.30 -1.98 -6.46
N ALA A 393 -13.25 -1.51 -5.76
CA ALA A 393 -13.16 -0.13 -5.32
C ALA A 393 -13.07 0.87 -6.50
N ARG A 394 -12.30 0.55 -7.54
CA ARG A 394 -12.21 1.37 -8.77
C ARG A 394 -13.50 1.36 -9.56
N PHE A 395 -14.22 0.23 -9.59
CA PHE A 395 -15.54 0.15 -10.20
C PHE A 395 -16.54 1.09 -9.54
N GLY A 396 -16.42 1.35 -8.23
CA GLY A 396 -17.19 2.34 -7.50
C GLY A 396 -17.10 3.75 -8.09
N ILE A 397 -15.96 4.14 -8.71
CA ILE A 397 -15.85 5.44 -9.39
C ILE A 397 -16.80 5.50 -10.61
N ILE A 398 -16.87 4.39 -11.37
CA ILE A 398 -17.71 4.30 -12.57
C ILE A 398 -19.18 4.36 -12.16
N LEU A 399 -19.56 3.59 -11.14
CA LEU A 399 -20.94 3.58 -10.62
C LEU A 399 -21.37 4.95 -10.10
N GLY A 400 -20.46 5.68 -9.42
CA GLY A 400 -20.73 7.00 -8.87
C GLY A 400 -21.03 8.08 -9.94
N VAL A 401 -20.85 7.79 -11.24
CA VAL A 401 -21.31 8.68 -12.31
C VAL A 401 -22.82 8.59 -12.51
N PHE A 402 -23.44 7.48 -12.10
CA PHE A 402 -24.86 7.20 -12.30
C PHE A 402 -25.70 7.43 -11.04
N LEU A 403 -25.07 7.72 -9.92
CA LEU A 403 -25.69 8.06 -8.64
C LEU A 403 -25.68 9.56 -8.40
#